data_2fc8cdc37ef763c8061541a688c6d88c
#
_entry.id   2fc8cdc37ef763c8061541a688c6d88c
#
_cell.length_a   1.000
_cell.length_b   1.000
_cell.length_c   1.000
_cell.angle_alpha   90.00
_cell.angle_beta   90.00
_cell.angle_gamma   90.00
#
_symmetry.space_group_name_H-M   'P 1'
#
loop_
_entity.id
_entity.type
_entity.pdbx_description
1 polymer ?
#
loop_
_entity_poly.entity_id
_entity_poly.type
_entity_poly.pdbx_seq_one_letter_code
_entity_poly.pdbx_strand_id
1 'polypeptide(L)'
;MAKVFPFRAFRYNPAQAPFAQVLTQPYDKISPAMQDKYYAASPHNLITVEKGRVHPTDAPGNNVYTRAAAATQEWIRSGIVAQDPTASFYGYTQEYTVPGTNERHTRRGFIGAGQLEEYSAGVIYRHEHTLSGPKADRLELLRHTQMATGQLFLIYSDAHRRVDAILNEAEKSAAPATEMTDEYGVIHRLWVISDAERVRAIQEAMAEQKLVIADGHHRYETALNYRNERRVQAGRTIADAPYERAMMTFINTQGAGLTILPTHRVVAKLREFNWPELRRHLEPWFTAESIEFGDESTKQKARGEFLRKLSAARRKRAIGVYPAVAAKEKRAFYVLTLREGVDLSRLLHNVSPLQRELDVVLLHEGILEPGLGITPQSVKAEANLSYEREAGAALDAVDSGAAQIAFLLNPCDVEEVVKIATAGEVMPQKSTDFYPKLLSGITMYSVDPERP
;
A
#
# COMPACT_ATOMS: atom_id res chain seq x y z
N MET A 1 5.24 -22.13 -7.86
CA MET A 1 4.07 -22.47 -7.05
C MET A 1 4.26 -21.93 -5.65
N ALA A 2 3.28 -21.19 -5.13
CA ALA A 2 3.41 -20.53 -3.83
C ALA A 2 3.42 -21.57 -2.70
N LYS A 3 4.37 -21.42 -1.78
CA LYS A 3 4.43 -22.23 -0.56
C LYS A 3 4.09 -21.36 0.63
N VAL A 4 3.07 -21.75 1.39
CA VAL A 4 2.62 -21.06 2.59
C VAL A 4 2.64 -22.01 3.79
N PHE A 5 2.99 -21.47 4.95
CA PHE A 5 3.18 -22.25 6.15
C PHE A 5 2.43 -21.62 7.31
N PRO A 6 1.81 -22.41 8.19
CA PRO A 6 1.37 -21.93 9.49
C PRO A 6 2.60 -21.54 10.32
N PHE A 7 2.42 -20.61 11.24
CA PHE A 7 3.49 -20.19 12.15
C PHE A 7 2.95 -19.85 13.53
N ARG A 8 3.82 -19.80 14.52
CA ARG A 8 3.48 -19.41 15.88
C ARG A 8 3.69 -17.90 16.00
N ALA A 9 2.61 -17.13 15.84
CA ALA A 9 2.71 -15.68 15.91
C ALA A 9 3.04 -15.21 17.34
N PHE A 10 3.84 -14.14 17.42
CA PHE A 10 3.88 -13.32 18.61
C PHE A 10 2.74 -12.31 18.55
N ARG A 11 1.94 -12.19 19.60
CA ARG A 11 0.81 -11.27 19.71
C ARG A 11 0.79 -10.57 21.05
N TYR A 12 0.26 -9.36 21.07
CA TYR A 12 0.01 -8.67 22.33
C TYR A 12 -1.01 -9.42 23.19
N ASN A 13 -0.76 -9.46 24.49
CA ASN A 13 -1.70 -9.95 25.49
C ASN A 13 -2.72 -8.84 25.79
N PRO A 14 -4.00 -8.98 25.39
CA PRO A 14 -5.00 -7.91 25.53
C PRO A 14 -5.31 -7.55 26.99
N ALA A 15 -5.04 -8.45 27.93
CA ALA A 15 -5.22 -8.17 29.36
C ALA A 15 -4.17 -7.19 29.92
N GLN A 16 -3.02 -7.08 29.28
CA GLN A 16 -1.93 -6.17 29.69
C GLN A 16 -1.75 -4.99 28.74
N ALA A 17 -2.05 -5.20 27.44
CA ALA A 17 -1.83 -4.24 26.37
C ALA A 17 -3.03 -4.24 25.41
N PRO A 18 -4.05 -3.40 25.64
CA PRO A 18 -5.22 -3.32 24.78
C PRO A 18 -4.84 -3.00 23.33
N PHE A 19 -5.35 -3.75 22.36
CA PHE A 19 -4.95 -3.66 20.95
C PHE A 19 -5.03 -2.24 20.39
N ALA A 20 -6.10 -1.50 20.68
CA ALA A 20 -6.28 -0.11 20.23
C ALA A 20 -5.20 0.87 20.73
N GLN A 21 -4.44 0.49 21.77
CA GLN A 21 -3.39 1.33 22.33
C GLN A 21 -1.98 0.94 21.86
N VAL A 22 -1.81 -0.26 21.28
CA VAL A 22 -0.49 -0.81 20.99
C VAL A 22 -0.22 -1.11 19.53
N LEU A 23 -1.26 -1.33 18.71
CA LEU A 23 -1.09 -1.55 17.26
C LEU A 23 -0.90 -0.22 16.53
N THR A 24 -0.25 -0.27 15.37
CA THR A 24 0.03 0.92 14.56
C THR A 24 -0.32 0.72 13.09
N GLN A 25 -0.47 1.82 12.36
CA GLN A 25 -0.37 1.79 10.90
C GLN A 25 1.05 1.35 10.48
N PRO A 26 1.24 0.90 9.23
CA PRO A 26 2.58 0.60 8.71
C PRO A 26 3.47 1.85 8.74
N TYR A 27 4.76 1.66 8.94
CA TYR A 27 5.76 2.71 9.18
C TYR A 27 5.73 3.87 8.17
N ASP A 28 5.45 3.58 6.91
CA ASP A 28 5.41 4.55 5.81
C ASP A 28 4.14 5.42 5.80
N LYS A 29 3.13 5.06 6.59
CA LYS A 29 1.90 5.82 6.79
C LYS A 29 1.89 6.65 8.08
N ILE A 30 2.86 6.45 8.96
CA ILE A 30 2.93 7.16 10.23
C ILE A 30 3.52 8.55 10.03
N SER A 31 2.70 9.59 10.18
CA SER A 31 3.14 10.98 10.22
C SER A 31 3.79 11.32 11.58
N PRO A 32 4.54 12.44 11.71
CA PRO A 32 5.07 12.89 13.01
C PRO A 32 3.99 13.04 14.07
N ALA A 33 2.84 13.62 13.74
CA ALA A 33 1.72 13.77 14.67
C ALA A 33 1.12 12.42 15.10
N MET A 34 1.03 11.45 14.20
CA MET A 34 0.62 10.08 14.54
C MET A 34 1.65 9.40 15.44
N GLN A 35 2.95 9.58 15.17
CA GLN A 35 4.02 9.04 16.02
C GLN A 35 3.85 9.53 17.47
N ASP A 36 3.64 10.85 17.66
CA ASP A 36 3.44 11.42 18.99
C ASP A 36 2.19 10.84 19.69
N LYS A 37 1.09 10.71 18.95
CA LYS A 37 -0.14 10.10 19.45
C LYS A 37 0.08 8.64 19.89
N TYR A 38 0.79 7.84 19.13
CA TYR A 38 1.08 6.45 19.48
C TYR A 38 1.98 6.34 20.70
N TYR A 39 3.01 7.18 20.85
CA TYR A 39 3.83 7.23 22.05
C TYR A 39 3.02 7.62 23.30
N ALA A 40 2.05 8.52 23.15
CA ALA A 40 1.18 8.93 24.25
C ALA A 40 0.14 7.86 24.63
N ALA A 41 -0.24 6.98 23.71
CA ALA A 41 -1.27 5.97 23.92
C ALA A 41 -0.83 4.86 24.89
N SER A 42 0.40 4.39 24.79
CA SER A 42 0.94 3.33 25.67
C SER A 42 2.47 3.28 25.62
N PRO A 43 3.14 2.99 26.74
CA PRO A 43 4.58 2.70 26.76
C PRO A 43 4.93 1.42 25.98
N HIS A 44 3.95 0.57 25.70
CA HIS A 44 4.11 -0.68 24.96
C HIS A 44 3.60 -0.56 23.51
N ASN A 45 3.33 0.67 23.05
CA ASN A 45 2.89 0.86 21.68
C ASN A 45 4.01 0.47 20.70
N LEU A 46 3.63 -0.27 19.64
CA LEU A 46 4.54 -0.78 18.62
C LEU A 46 5.36 0.31 17.93
N ILE A 47 4.96 1.57 18.04
CA ILE A 47 5.69 2.71 17.48
C ILE A 47 7.17 2.73 17.90
N THR A 48 7.46 2.27 19.11
CA THR A 48 8.84 2.15 19.64
C THR A 48 9.71 1.25 18.77
N VAL A 49 9.10 0.23 18.18
CA VAL A 49 9.76 -0.74 17.28
C VAL A 49 9.56 -0.34 15.82
N GLU A 50 8.32 -0.07 15.41
CA GLU A 50 7.97 0.13 13.99
C GLU A 50 8.55 1.43 13.40
N LYS A 51 8.57 2.50 14.20
CA LYS A 51 9.11 3.81 13.82
C LYS A 51 9.53 4.58 15.08
N GLY A 52 10.58 4.11 15.73
CA GLY A 52 11.13 4.72 16.94
C GLY A 52 11.65 6.14 16.69
N ARG A 53 11.72 6.94 17.75
CA ARG A 53 12.32 8.28 17.68
C ARG A 53 13.84 8.20 17.58
N VAL A 54 14.41 8.96 16.64
CA VAL A 54 15.85 9.20 16.55
C VAL A 54 16.20 10.32 17.51
N HIS A 55 17.27 10.17 18.27
CA HIS A 55 17.75 11.16 19.21
C HIS A 55 19.10 11.75 18.75
N PRO A 56 19.39 13.02 19.03
CA PRO A 56 20.70 13.62 18.70
C PRO A 56 21.90 12.91 19.33
N THR A 57 21.66 12.14 20.38
CA THR A 57 22.65 11.35 21.12
C THR A 57 22.80 9.91 20.63
N ASP A 58 22.10 9.54 19.53
CA ASP A 58 22.19 8.20 18.99
C ASP A 58 23.63 7.86 18.52
N ALA A 59 24.09 6.68 18.89
CA ALA A 59 25.43 6.14 18.62
C ALA A 59 25.33 4.64 18.27
N PRO A 60 26.35 4.00 17.70
CA PRO A 60 26.26 2.60 17.27
C PRO A 60 25.72 1.61 18.31
N GLY A 61 26.05 1.80 19.60
CA GLY A 61 25.57 0.93 20.70
C GLY A 61 24.24 1.38 21.34
N ASN A 62 23.74 2.57 21.03
CA ASN A 62 22.50 3.11 21.57
C ASN A 62 21.81 3.98 20.51
N ASN A 63 20.94 3.37 19.75
CA ASN A 63 20.22 4.00 18.64
C ASN A 63 18.78 3.48 18.57
N VAL A 64 18.03 3.92 17.58
CA VAL A 64 16.64 3.52 17.38
C VAL A 64 16.47 2.00 17.27
N TYR A 65 17.41 1.30 16.63
CA TYR A 65 17.32 -0.16 16.41
C TYR A 65 17.65 -0.96 17.67
N THR A 66 18.67 -0.55 18.42
CA THR A 66 19.01 -1.20 19.68
C THR A 66 17.91 -1.00 20.74
N ARG A 67 17.27 0.17 20.75
CA ARG A 67 16.10 0.43 21.61
C ARG A 67 14.90 -0.41 21.21
N ALA A 68 14.64 -0.56 19.90
CA ALA A 68 13.58 -1.43 19.39
C ALA A 68 13.79 -2.90 19.78
N ALA A 69 15.03 -3.40 19.67
CA ALA A 69 15.39 -4.75 20.10
C ALA A 69 15.19 -4.95 21.61
N ALA A 70 15.66 -4.01 22.43
CA ALA A 70 15.49 -4.06 23.88
C ALA A 70 14.00 -4.06 24.29
N ALA A 71 13.19 -3.20 23.65
CA ALA A 71 11.75 -3.15 23.89
C ALA A 71 11.06 -4.47 23.51
N THR A 72 11.38 -5.03 22.34
CA THR A 72 10.81 -6.31 21.88
C THR A 72 11.14 -7.45 22.85
N GLN A 73 12.40 -7.55 23.30
CA GLN A 73 12.83 -8.57 24.25
C GLN A 73 12.15 -8.40 25.61
N GLU A 74 12.04 -7.17 26.10
CA GLU A 74 11.37 -6.87 27.37
C GLU A 74 9.89 -7.22 27.31
N TRP A 75 9.18 -6.88 26.23
CA TRP A 75 7.76 -7.22 26.09
C TRP A 75 7.50 -8.73 26.03
N ILE A 76 8.41 -9.48 25.41
CA ILE A 76 8.33 -10.95 25.41
C ILE A 76 8.61 -11.50 26.82
N ARG A 77 9.65 -11.01 27.50
CA ARG A 77 10.03 -11.46 28.85
C ARG A 77 8.96 -11.17 29.89
N SER A 78 8.29 -10.02 29.78
CA SER A 78 7.24 -9.59 30.74
C SER A 78 5.85 -10.14 30.39
N GLY A 79 5.69 -10.87 29.27
CA GLY A 79 4.41 -11.44 28.84
C GLY A 79 3.43 -10.44 28.24
N ILE A 80 3.88 -9.19 27.96
CA ILE A 80 3.12 -8.19 27.21
C ILE A 80 2.88 -8.68 25.79
N VAL A 81 3.89 -9.32 25.21
CA VAL A 81 3.82 -10.05 23.94
C VAL A 81 4.10 -11.52 24.22
N ALA A 82 3.23 -12.40 23.76
CA ALA A 82 3.36 -13.84 23.93
C ALA A 82 3.31 -14.55 22.58
N GLN A 83 4.03 -15.67 22.49
CA GLN A 83 3.98 -16.54 21.31
C GLN A 83 2.81 -17.50 21.41
N ASP A 84 2.05 -17.66 20.34
CA ASP A 84 0.97 -18.64 20.27
C ASP A 84 1.51 -20.08 20.44
N PRO A 85 0.77 -20.95 21.12
CA PRO A 85 1.27 -22.29 21.46
C PRO A 85 1.37 -23.21 20.23
N THR A 86 0.57 -22.97 19.21
CA THR A 86 0.45 -23.84 18.04
C THR A 86 0.67 -23.04 16.76
N ALA A 87 1.41 -23.62 15.81
CA ALA A 87 1.57 -23.04 14.47
C ALA A 87 0.21 -23.01 13.75
N SER A 88 -0.19 -21.83 13.31
CA SER A 88 -1.51 -21.55 12.79
C SER A 88 -1.46 -20.65 11.56
N PHE A 89 -2.48 -20.69 10.72
CA PHE A 89 -2.85 -19.56 9.90
C PHE A 89 -3.79 -18.63 10.68
N TYR A 90 -3.86 -17.39 10.28
CA TYR A 90 -4.70 -16.41 10.95
C TYR A 90 -5.67 -15.81 9.93
N GLY A 91 -6.96 -16.16 10.02
CA GLY A 91 -8.01 -15.50 9.27
C GLY A 91 -8.05 -14.04 9.65
N TYR A 92 -8.09 -13.14 8.68
CA TYR A 92 -8.04 -11.70 8.93
C TYR A 92 -9.07 -10.96 8.10
N THR A 93 -9.93 -10.20 8.77
CA THR A 93 -10.92 -9.36 8.11
C THR A 93 -10.75 -7.90 8.46
N GLN A 94 -11.11 -7.06 7.51
CA GLN A 94 -11.17 -5.62 7.67
C GLN A 94 -12.54 -5.13 7.15
N GLU A 95 -13.36 -4.61 8.05
CA GLU A 95 -14.63 -3.97 7.70
C GLU A 95 -14.44 -2.45 7.70
N TYR A 96 -14.79 -1.79 6.62
CA TYR A 96 -14.51 -0.37 6.42
C TYR A 96 -15.51 0.31 5.50
N THR A 97 -15.56 1.63 5.58
CA THR A 97 -16.26 2.47 4.60
C THR A 97 -15.23 3.00 3.59
N VAL A 98 -15.53 2.90 2.30
CA VAL A 98 -14.66 3.46 1.25
C VAL A 98 -14.58 4.98 1.41
N PRO A 99 -13.37 5.57 1.55
CA PRO A 99 -13.21 7.01 1.75
C PRO A 99 -13.94 7.84 0.69
N GLY A 100 -14.63 8.87 1.14
CA GLY A 100 -15.41 9.75 0.26
C GLY A 100 -16.75 9.18 -0.21
N THR A 101 -17.15 8.01 0.28
CA THR A 101 -18.44 7.35 -0.04
C THR A 101 -19.14 6.85 1.22
N ASN A 102 -20.35 6.28 1.06
CA ASN A 102 -21.05 5.55 2.12
C ASN A 102 -21.00 4.03 1.91
N GLU A 103 -20.17 3.55 1.00
CA GLU A 103 -20.08 2.13 0.68
C GLU A 103 -19.27 1.39 1.75
N ARG A 104 -19.89 0.38 2.37
CA ARG A 104 -19.23 -0.49 3.35
C ARG A 104 -18.77 -1.77 2.69
N HIS A 105 -17.51 -2.08 2.91
CA HIS A 105 -16.88 -3.28 2.39
C HIS A 105 -16.29 -4.13 3.53
N THR A 106 -16.19 -5.43 3.28
CA THR A 106 -15.44 -6.36 4.14
C THR A 106 -14.41 -7.09 3.28
N ARG A 107 -13.14 -6.81 3.54
CA ARG A 107 -12.03 -7.54 2.93
C ARG A 107 -11.64 -8.72 3.80
N ARG A 108 -11.50 -9.90 3.18
CA ARG A 108 -11.09 -11.15 3.84
C ARG A 108 -9.81 -11.66 3.27
N GLY A 109 -9.00 -12.25 4.14
CA GLY A 109 -7.81 -12.99 3.79
C GLY A 109 -7.25 -13.75 4.97
N PHE A 110 -6.05 -14.23 4.84
CA PHE A 110 -5.36 -14.91 5.94
C PHE A 110 -3.90 -14.48 6.02
N ILE A 111 -3.34 -14.57 7.21
CA ILE A 111 -1.92 -14.33 7.47
C ILE A 111 -1.22 -15.68 7.62
N GLY A 112 -0.09 -15.83 6.96
CA GLY A 112 0.78 -17.01 7.01
C GLY A 112 2.23 -16.65 6.75
N ALA A 113 3.13 -17.59 6.97
CA ALA A 113 4.52 -17.46 6.56
C ALA A 113 4.64 -17.94 5.11
N GLY A 114 4.93 -17.03 4.17
CA GLY A 114 5.15 -17.35 2.76
C GLY A 114 6.63 -17.56 2.47
N GLN A 115 6.96 -18.57 1.65
CA GLN A 115 8.31 -18.80 1.16
C GLN A 115 8.81 -17.57 0.40
N LEU A 116 10.00 -17.09 0.71
CA LEU A 116 10.66 -16.03 -0.03
C LEU A 116 11.25 -16.58 -1.33
N GLU A 117 10.81 -16.05 -2.45
CA GLU A 117 11.24 -16.43 -3.78
C GLU A 117 11.86 -15.24 -4.52
N GLU A 118 12.92 -15.48 -5.28
CA GLU A 118 13.40 -14.45 -6.21
C GLU A 118 12.33 -14.17 -7.28
N TYR A 119 12.24 -12.93 -7.74
CA TYR A 119 11.25 -12.57 -8.78
C TYR A 119 11.40 -13.40 -10.06
N SER A 120 12.62 -13.81 -10.38
CA SER A 120 12.92 -14.69 -11.52
C SER A 120 12.30 -16.09 -11.43
N ALA A 121 11.90 -16.52 -10.23
CA ALA A 121 11.22 -17.81 -10.05
C ALA A 121 9.79 -17.81 -10.60
N GLY A 122 9.19 -16.65 -10.90
CA GLY A 122 7.86 -16.54 -11.49
C GLY A 122 6.74 -17.02 -10.57
N VAL A 123 6.92 -16.88 -9.25
CA VAL A 123 5.93 -17.23 -8.22
C VAL A 123 5.37 -15.98 -7.57
N ILE A 124 6.24 -15.05 -7.19
CA ILE A 124 5.90 -13.77 -6.58
C ILE A 124 6.29 -12.66 -7.54
N TYR A 125 5.34 -11.77 -7.82
CA TYR A 125 5.47 -10.69 -8.77
C TYR A 125 5.37 -9.33 -8.07
N ARG A 126 6.15 -8.36 -8.55
CA ARG A 126 6.05 -6.96 -8.12
C ARG A 126 5.37 -6.14 -9.19
N HIS A 127 4.71 -5.06 -8.81
CA HIS A 127 4.15 -4.09 -9.74
C HIS A 127 4.73 -2.68 -9.56
N GLU A 128 5.67 -2.49 -8.62
CA GLU A 128 6.29 -1.19 -8.33
C GLU A 128 7.80 -1.36 -8.08
N HIS A 129 8.58 -0.34 -8.44
CA HIS A 129 10.01 -0.26 -8.09
C HIS A 129 10.20 0.20 -6.65
N THR A 130 11.27 -0.29 -6.01
CA THR A 130 11.63 0.07 -4.64
C THR A 130 12.75 1.11 -4.60
N LEU A 131 12.78 1.90 -3.52
CA LEU A 131 13.83 2.85 -3.21
C LEU A 131 14.86 2.23 -2.24
N SER A 132 16.12 2.67 -2.30
CA SER A 132 17.20 2.12 -1.47
C SER A 132 17.12 2.51 0.01
N GLY A 133 16.76 3.77 0.32
CA GLY A 133 16.76 4.28 1.68
C GLY A 133 15.84 3.51 2.65
N PRO A 134 14.54 3.37 2.34
CA PRO A 134 13.62 2.61 3.21
C PRO A 134 14.03 1.15 3.43
N LYS A 135 14.71 0.52 2.44
CA LYS A 135 15.19 -0.86 2.57
C LYS A 135 16.31 -0.98 3.60
N ALA A 136 17.26 -0.03 3.59
CA ALA A 136 18.38 -0.04 4.54
C ALA A 136 17.87 0.10 5.99
N ASP A 137 16.95 1.02 6.24
CA ASP A 137 16.34 1.22 7.55
C ASP A 137 15.61 -0.03 8.06
N ARG A 138 14.77 -0.62 7.22
CA ARG A 138 14.03 -1.85 7.59
C ARG A 138 14.95 -3.06 7.80
N LEU A 139 16.07 -3.16 7.04
CA LEU A 139 17.04 -4.21 7.21
C LEU A 139 17.79 -4.12 8.56
N GLU A 140 18.19 -2.90 8.96
CA GLU A 140 18.79 -2.68 10.26
C GLU A 140 17.82 -3.03 11.40
N LEU A 141 16.55 -2.63 11.28
CA LEU A 141 15.54 -3.00 12.27
C LEU A 141 15.41 -4.52 12.39
N LEU A 142 15.31 -5.24 11.25
CA LEU A 142 15.19 -6.70 11.25
C LEU A 142 16.42 -7.41 11.80
N ARG A 143 17.63 -6.90 11.52
CA ARG A 143 18.90 -7.43 12.07
C ARG A 143 18.94 -7.36 13.59
N HIS A 144 18.47 -6.26 14.17
CA HIS A 144 18.52 -6.03 15.61
C HIS A 144 17.37 -6.70 16.36
N THR A 145 16.16 -6.65 15.84
CA THR A 145 14.97 -7.19 16.52
C THR A 145 14.74 -8.66 16.24
N GLN A 146 15.19 -9.17 15.10
CA GLN A 146 14.86 -10.49 14.54
C GLN A 146 13.34 -10.76 14.52
N MET A 147 12.55 -9.67 14.43
CA MET A 147 11.09 -9.72 14.45
C MET A 147 10.50 -8.90 13.31
N ALA A 148 9.70 -9.52 12.46
CA ALA A 148 8.87 -8.84 11.48
C ALA A 148 7.54 -8.43 12.13
N THR A 149 7.31 -7.13 12.25
CA THR A 149 6.14 -6.53 12.90
C THR A 149 5.04 -6.15 11.92
N GLY A 150 5.42 -5.89 10.66
CA GLY A 150 4.51 -5.50 9.60
C GLY A 150 4.36 -6.58 8.54
N GLN A 151 3.12 -6.82 8.12
CA GLN A 151 2.77 -7.84 7.14
C GLN A 151 3.07 -7.38 5.72
N LEU A 152 3.45 -8.30 4.85
CA LEU A 152 3.40 -8.10 3.40
C LEU A 152 1.97 -8.31 2.92
N PHE A 153 1.50 -7.50 1.99
CA PHE A 153 0.19 -7.66 1.40
C PHE A 153 0.32 -8.27 0.01
N LEU A 154 -0.15 -9.50 -0.15
CA LEU A 154 -0.16 -10.22 -1.41
C LEU A 154 -1.57 -10.53 -1.87
N ILE A 155 -1.78 -10.47 -3.17
CA ILE A 155 -3.03 -10.88 -3.81
C ILE A 155 -2.78 -12.09 -4.69
N TYR A 156 -3.81 -12.95 -4.78
CA TYR A 156 -3.85 -14.12 -5.66
C TYR A 156 -5.24 -14.25 -6.28
N SER A 157 -5.39 -15.08 -7.30
CA SER A 157 -6.68 -15.27 -7.98
C SER A 157 -7.12 -16.73 -7.94
N ASP A 158 -8.08 -17.05 -7.08
CA ASP A 158 -8.74 -18.36 -7.01
C ASP A 158 -10.25 -18.20 -7.25
N ALA A 159 -10.69 -18.50 -8.47
CA ALA A 159 -12.10 -18.41 -8.85
C ALA A 159 -13.00 -19.40 -8.08
N HIS A 160 -12.42 -20.51 -7.58
CA HIS A 160 -13.13 -21.49 -6.77
C HIS A 160 -13.31 -21.07 -5.31
N ARG A 161 -12.63 -19.99 -4.87
CA ARG A 161 -12.72 -19.43 -3.53
C ARG A 161 -12.51 -20.48 -2.41
N ARG A 162 -11.59 -21.41 -2.62
CA ARG A 162 -11.34 -22.53 -1.70
C ARG A 162 -10.93 -22.05 -0.32
N VAL A 163 -9.98 -21.11 -0.26
CA VAL A 163 -9.55 -20.53 1.02
C VAL A 163 -10.64 -19.67 1.64
N ASP A 164 -11.36 -18.87 0.83
CA ASP A 164 -12.47 -18.03 1.33
C ASP A 164 -13.54 -18.86 2.04
N ALA A 165 -13.84 -20.09 1.55
CA ALA A 165 -14.79 -21.00 2.21
C ALA A 165 -14.30 -21.40 3.60
N ILE A 166 -13.01 -21.75 3.74
CA ILE A 166 -12.40 -22.12 5.04
C ILE A 166 -12.43 -20.94 6.01
N LEU A 167 -12.11 -19.72 5.53
CA LEU A 167 -12.15 -18.50 6.34
C LEU A 167 -13.58 -18.20 6.84
N ASN A 168 -14.57 -18.31 5.95
CA ASN A 168 -15.97 -18.10 6.32
C ASN A 168 -16.46 -19.10 7.38
N GLU A 169 -16.00 -20.36 7.32
CA GLU A 169 -16.32 -21.36 8.34
C GLU A 169 -15.64 -21.05 9.68
N ALA A 170 -14.38 -20.61 9.66
CA ALA A 170 -13.67 -20.21 10.87
C ALA A 170 -14.36 -19.03 11.56
N GLU A 171 -14.78 -18.02 10.80
CA GLU A 171 -15.53 -16.86 11.30
C GLU A 171 -16.87 -17.26 11.97
N LYS A 172 -17.56 -18.25 11.42
CA LYS A 172 -18.85 -18.73 11.96
C LYS A 172 -18.69 -19.61 13.19
N SER A 173 -17.54 -20.29 13.31
CA SER A 173 -17.32 -21.33 14.34
C SER A 173 -16.79 -20.79 15.67
N ALA A 174 -16.23 -19.58 15.70
CA ALA A 174 -15.65 -19.00 16.90
C ALA A 174 -15.69 -17.48 16.89
N ALA A 175 -15.65 -16.87 18.07
CA ALA A 175 -15.41 -15.44 18.22
C ALA A 175 -13.98 -15.10 17.76
N PRO A 176 -13.73 -13.87 17.27
CA PRO A 176 -12.40 -13.47 16.88
C PRO A 176 -11.44 -13.44 18.10
N ALA A 177 -10.22 -13.91 17.91
CA ALA A 177 -9.16 -13.86 18.91
C ALA A 177 -8.65 -12.41 19.13
N THR A 178 -8.85 -11.54 18.14
CA THR A 178 -8.56 -10.10 18.21
C THR A 178 -9.67 -9.35 17.48
N GLU A 179 -10.19 -8.29 18.11
CA GLU A 179 -11.06 -7.31 17.47
C GLU A 179 -10.65 -5.90 17.93
N MET A 180 -10.50 -4.98 16.99
CA MET A 180 -10.26 -3.58 17.29
C MET A 180 -10.70 -2.68 16.15
N THR A 181 -10.96 -1.42 16.46
CA THR A 181 -11.22 -0.36 15.48
C THR A 181 -10.04 0.59 15.48
N ASP A 182 -9.48 0.86 14.29
CA ASP A 182 -8.37 1.80 14.14
C ASP A 182 -8.84 3.26 14.07
N GLU A 183 -7.89 4.19 13.95
CA GLU A 183 -8.15 5.64 13.87
C GLU A 183 -8.91 6.10 12.62
N TYR A 184 -9.02 5.25 11.61
CA TYR A 184 -9.79 5.49 10.38
C TYR A 184 -11.18 4.84 10.42
N GLY A 185 -11.56 4.23 11.56
CA GLY A 185 -12.83 3.54 11.73
C GLY A 185 -12.90 2.16 11.06
N VAL A 186 -11.76 1.61 10.69
CA VAL A 186 -11.67 0.25 10.16
C VAL A 186 -11.74 -0.75 11.31
N ILE A 187 -12.64 -1.73 11.21
CA ILE A 187 -12.76 -2.80 12.19
C ILE A 187 -11.90 -3.98 11.72
N HIS A 188 -10.92 -4.34 12.51
CA HIS A 188 -10.01 -5.45 12.27
C HIS A 188 -10.38 -6.64 13.15
N ARG A 189 -10.50 -7.84 12.55
CA ARG A 189 -10.75 -9.08 13.28
C ARG A 189 -9.78 -10.16 12.86
N LEU A 190 -9.35 -10.98 13.80
CA LEU A 190 -8.40 -12.07 13.60
C LEU A 190 -8.95 -13.37 14.19
N TRP A 191 -8.84 -14.46 13.46
CA TRP A 191 -9.18 -15.83 13.91
C TRP A 191 -7.98 -16.73 13.79
N VAL A 192 -7.73 -17.55 14.80
CA VAL A 192 -6.66 -18.57 14.79
C VAL A 192 -7.17 -19.84 14.10
N ILE A 193 -6.46 -20.30 13.08
CA ILE A 193 -6.79 -21.51 12.31
C ILE A 193 -5.65 -22.51 12.52
N SER A 194 -5.80 -23.40 13.51
CA SER A 194 -4.82 -24.41 13.91
C SER A 194 -5.24 -25.84 13.56
N ASP A 195 -6.47 -26.03 13.09
CA ASP A 195 -6.97 -27.34 12.68
C ASP A 195 -6.16 -27.89 11.51
N ALA A 196 -5.67 -29.14 11.64
CA ALA A 196 -4.72 -29.73 10.69
C ALA A 196 -5.32 -29.93 9.28
N GLU A 197 -6.63 -30.20 9.17
CA GLU A 197 -7.29 -30.37 7.88
C GLU A 197 -7.43 -29.03 7.17
N ARG A 198 -7.87 -27.99 7.90
CA ARG A 198 -7.97 -26.61 7.36
C ARG A 198 -6.60 -26.07 6.98
N VAL A 199 -5.57 -26.30 7.79
CA VAL A 199 -4.19 -25.89 7.48
C VAL A 199 -3.73 -26.53 6.19
N ARG A 200 -3.89 -27.84 6.02
CA ARG A 200 -3.52 -28.58 4.82
C ARG A 200 -4.31 -28.07 3.59
N ALA A 201 -5.62 -27.89 3.73
CA ALA A 201 -6.46 -27.41 2.64
C ALA A 201 -6.06 -25.99 2.16
N ILE A 202 -5.66 -25.08 3.08
CA ILE A 202 -5.11 -23.77 2.71
C ILE A 202 -3.79 -23.95 1.94
N GLN A 203 -2.88 -24.80 2.42
CA GLN A 203 -1.61 -25.03 1.75
C GLN A 203 -1.78 -25.59 0.33
N GLU A 204 -2.68 -26.57 0.16
CA GLU A 204 -3.01 -27.17 -1.12
C GLU A 204 -3.64 -26.15 -2.09
N ALA A 205 -4.59 -25.34 -1.61
CA ALA A 205 -5.23 -24.31 -2.43
C ALA A 205 -4.24 -23.24 -2.90
N MET A 206 -3.26 -22.88 -2.05
CA MET A 206 -2.25 -21.89 -2.37
C MET A 206 -1.12 -22.43 -3.25
N ALA A 207 -0.86 -23.73 -3.25
CA ALA A 207 0.23 -24.33 -4.00
C ALA A 207 0.18 -24.04 -5.51
N GLU A 208 -1.00 -23.82 -6.07
CA GLU A 208 -1.21 -23.55 -7.49
C GLU A 208 -1.17 -22.04 -7.83
N GLN A 209 -1.12 -21.18 -6.82
CA GLN A 209 -1.29 -19.73 -7.01
C GLN A 209 0.01 -19.01 -7.41
N LYS A 210 -0.15 -17.99 -8.22
CA LYS A 210 0.82 -16.91 -8.42
C LYS A 210 0.44 -15.75 -7.49
N LEU A 211 1.43 -15.10 -6.93
CA LEU A 211 1.25 -14.04 -5.95
C LEU A 211 1.73 -12.70 -6.51
N VAL A 212 0.94 -11.66 -6.34
CA VAL A 212 1.34 -10.30 -6.67
C VAL A 212 1.44 -9.49 -5.36
N ILE A 213 2.55 -8.82 -5.15
CA ILE A 213 2.72 -7.92 -4.01
C ILE A 213 1.82 -6.70 -4.24
N ALA A 214 0.77 -6.55 -3.42
CA ALA A 214 -0.13 -5.40 -3.44
C ALA A 214 0.45 -4.22 -2.65
N ASP A 215 1.08 -4.50 -1.50
CA ASP A 215 1.77 -3.50 -0.67
C ASP A 215 2.94 -4.14 0.08
N GLY A 216 3.98 -3.33 0.36
CA GLY A 216 5.16 -3.78 1.11
C GLY A 216 6.33 -4.25 0.24
N HIS A 217 6.49 -3.78 -0.98
CA HIS A 217 7.62 -4.11 -1.86
C HIS A 217 8.98 -3.92 -1.18
N HIS A 218 9.18 -2.80 -0.45
CA HIS A 218 10.42 -2.56 0.31
C HIS A 218 10.63 -3.62 1.40
N ARG A 219 9.57 -4.03 2.12
CA ARG A 219 9.64 -5.07 3.16
C ARG A 219 9.96 -6.44 2.56
N TYR A 220 9.41 -6.76 1.38
CA TYR A 220 9.72 -8.00 0.68
C TYR A 220 11.20 -8.09 0.28
N GLU A 221 11.72 -7.05 -0.35
CA GLU A 221 13.15 -7.00 -0.73
C GLU A 221 14.08 -6.95 0.49
N THR A 222 13.65 -6.32 1.58
CA THR A 222 14.36 -6.38 2.86
C THR A 222 14.44 -7.82 3.38
N ALA A 223 13.34 -8.56 3.35
CA ALA A 223 13.31 -9.96 3.78
C ALA A 223 14.20 -10.84 2.89
N LEU A 224 14.21 -10.62 1.55
CA LEU A 224 15.14 -11.30 0.64
C LEU A 224 16.60 -10.99 0.97
N ASN A 225 16.95 -9.73 1.21
CA ASN A 225 18.31 -9.32 1.57
C ASN A 225 18.75 -9.98 2.88
N TYR A 226 17.89 -9.93 3.91
CA TYR A 226 18.16 -10.58 5.21
C TYR A 226 18.36 -12.09 5.04
N ARG A 227 17.49 -12.77 4.31
CA ARG A 227 17.62 -14.19 3.98
C ARG A 227 19.00 -14.48 3.36
N ASN A 228 19.39 -13.70 2.35
CA ASN A 228 20.64 -13.92 1.63
C ASN A 228 21.86 -13.70 2.55
N GLU A 229 21.84 -12.71 3.43
CA GLU A 229 22.85 -12.51 4.47
C GLU A 229 22.95 -13.72 5.42
N ARG A 230 21.81 -14.23 5.88
CA ARG A 230 21.77 -15.40 6.77
C ARG A 230 22.30 -16.67 6.08
N ARG A 231 21.99 -16.86 4.80
CA ARG A 231 22.53 -17.96 4.00
C ARG A 231 24.05 -17.89 3.87
N VAL A 232 24.59 -16.70 3.62
CA VAL A 232 26.05 -16.48 3.56
C VAL A 232 26.69 -16.77 4.92
N GLN A 233 26.12 -16.28 6.03
CA GLN A 233 26.63 -16.54 7.37
C GLN A 233 26.59 -18.03 7.74
N ALA A 234 25.56 -18.75 7.35
CA ALA A 234 25.41 -20.19 7.58
C ALA A 234 26.26 -21.05 6.65
N GLY A 235 26.81 -20.47 5.57
CA GLY A 235 27.53 -21.19 4.52
C GLY A 235 26.69 -22.16 3.68
N ARG A 236 25.38 -22.19 3.92
CA ARG A 236 24.41 -23.07 3.22
C ARG A 236 22.99 -22.55 3.34
N THR A 237 22.09 -23.05 2.48
CA THR A 237 20.64 -22.88 2.64
C THR A 237 20.09 -23.86 3.66
N ILE A 238 19.36 -23.36 4.66
CA ILE A 238 18.62 -24.17 5.66
C ILE A 238 17.14 -24.00 5.35
N ALA A 239 16.57 -24.94 4.62
CA ALA A 239 15.25 -24.81 4.00
C ALA A 239 14.10 -24.46 4.97
N ASP A 240 14.16 -24.93 6.22
CA ASP A 240 13.16 -24.69 7.25
C ASP A 240 13.48 -23.53 8.18
N ALA A 241 14.58 -22.81 7.95
CA ALA A 241 14.92 -21.65 8.77
C ALA A 241 13.84 -20.57 8.63
N PRO A 242 13.43 -19.91 9.73
CA PRO A 242 12.37 -18.92 9.69
C PRO A 242 12.68 -17.74 8.74
N TYR A 243 13.93 -17.37 8.58
CA TYR A 243 14.34 -16.31 7.64
C TYR A 243 14.21 -16.69 6.15
N GLU A 244 13.91 -17.96 5.81
CA GLU A 244 13.55 -18.37 4.43
C GLU A 244 12.12 -17.97 4.07
N ARG A 245 11.36 -17.48 5.04
CA ARG A 245 9.94 -17.11 4.95
C ARG A 245 9.73 -15.67 5.41
N ALA A 246 8.60 -15.11 5.03
CA ALA A 246 8.16 -13.81 5.55
C ALA A 246 6.68 -13.86 5.91
N MET A 247 6.27 -13.05 6.88
CA MET A 247 4.87 -12.88 7.26
C MET A 247 4.11 -12.14 6.18
N MET A 248 3.10 -12.79 5.62
CA MET A 248 2.33 -12.32 4.49
C MET A 248 0.84 -12.44 4.76
N THR A 249 0.08 -11.45 4.33
CA THR A 249 -1.39 -11.50 4.25
C THR A 249 -1.78 -11.78 2.81
N PHE A 250 -2.58 -12.79 2.61
CA PHE A 250 -3.02 -13.28 1.30
C PHE A 250 -4.50 -12.95 1.10
N ILE A 251 -4.81 -12.20 0.05
CA ILE A 251 -6.18 -11.79 -0.30
C ILE A 251 -6.52 -12.31 -1.69
N ASN A 252 -7.68 -12.98 -1.81
CA ASN A 252 -8.17 -13.44 -3.10
C ASN A 252 -8.80 -12.27 -3.87
N THR A 253 -8.36 -12.04 -5.11
CA THR A 253 -8.93 -10.99 -5.98
C THR A 253 -10.38 -11.28 -6.40
N GLN A 254 -10.81 -12.54 -6.31
CA GLN A 254 -12.19 -12.96 -6.57
C GLN A 254 -13.11 -12.77 -5.35
N GLY A 255 -12.55 -12.36 -4.21
CA GLY A 255 -13.27 -11.99 -3.00
C GLY A 255 -13.84 -10.58 -3.09
N ALA A 256 -14.80 -10.28 -2.20
CA ALA A 256 -15.29 -8.91 -2.04
C ALA A 256 -14.31 -8.05 -1.23
N GLY A 257 -14.42 -6.72 -1.37
CA GLY A 257 -13.76 -5.77 -0.49
C GLY A 257 -12.27 -5.54 -0.76
N LEU A 258 -11.78 -5.81 -1.95
CA LEU A 258 -10.47 -5.36 -2.37
C LEU A 258 -10.62 -4.00 -3.08
N THR A 259 -10.13 -2.93 -2.44
CA THR A 259 -10.28 -1.56 -2.91
C THR A 259 -8.92 -0.95 -3.19
N ILE A 260 -8.77 -0.33 -4.34
CA ILE A 260 -7.65 0.55 -4.68
C ILE A 260 -8.19 1.97 -4.71
N LEU A 261 -7.59 2.87 -3.94
CA LEU A 261 -7.90 4.29 -4.00
C LEU A 261 -7.04 4.98 -5.05
N PRO A 262 -7.56 6.05 -5.68
CA PRO A 262 -6.77 6.86 -6.59
C PRO A 262 -5.68 7.60 -5.80
N THR A 263 -4.58 7.88 -6.47
CA THR A 263 -3.58 8.82 -5.97
C THR A 263 -3.52 9.98 -6.94
N HIS A 264 -3.90 11.15 -6.50
CA HIS A 264 -3.91 12.38 -7.31
C HIS A 264 -2.50 12.99 -7.37
N ARG A 265 -2.23 13.79 -8.38
CA ARG A 265 -0.96 14.47 -8.57
C ARG A 265 -1.17 15.97 -8.42
N VAL A 266 -0.41 16.56 -7.53
CA VAL A 266 -0.42 18.00 -7.29
C VAL A 266 0.93 18.57 -7.70
N VAL A 267 0.92 19.50 -8.63
CA VAL A 267 2.13 20.09 -9.23
C VAL A 267 2.34 21.50 -8.72
N ALA A 268 3.53 21.76 -8.23
CA ALA A 268 3.96 23.05 -7.70
C ALA A 268 5.39 23.39 -8.15
N LYS A 269 5.83 24.61 -7.86
CA LYS A 269 7.19 25.09 -8.10
C LYS A 269 7.65 25.03 -9.57
N LEU A 270 6.70 25.07 -10.51
CA LEU A 270 7.03 25.29 -11.92
C LEU A 270 7.53 26.74 -12.10
N ARG A 271 8.58 26.92 -12.87
CA ARG A 271 9.11 28.26 -13.17
C ARG A 271 8.10 29.10 -13.94
N GLU A 272 7.46 28.48 -14.92
CA GLU A 272 6.42 29.07 -15.74
C GLU A 272 5.27 28.08 -15.83
N PHE A 273 4.04 28.55 -15.71
CA PHE A 273 2.84 27.76 -15.86
C PHE A 273 1.78 28.57 -16.57
N ASN A 274 1.27 28.03 -17.68
CA ASN A 274 0.22 28.63 -18.49
C ASN A 274 -0.79 27.55 -18.90
N TRP A 275 -1.97 27.56 -18.26
CA TRP A 275 -3.00 26.58 -18.54
C TRP A 275 -3.54 26.62 -20.00
N PRO A 276 -3.86 27.79 -20.60
CA PRO A 276 -4.25 27.87 -22.00
C PRO A 276 -3.25 27.25 -22.97
N GLU A 277 -1.97 27.39 -22.71
CA GLU A 277 -0.89 26.81 -23.53
C GLU A 277 -0.83 25.30 -23.37
N LEU A 278 -0.81 24.80 -22.14
CA LEU A 278 -0.87 23.37 -21.86
C LEU A 278 -2.10 22.74 -22.49
N ARG A 279 -3.27 23.35 -22.33
CA ARG A 279 -4.52 22.86 -22.91
C ARG A 279 -4.44 22.74 -24.43
N ARG A 280 -3.87 23.76 -25.12
CA ARG A 280 -3.67 23.73 -26.58
C ARG A 280 -2.72 22.60 -27.00
N HIS A 281 -1.67 22.37 -26.22
CA HIS A 281 -0.74 21.24 -26.44
C HIS A 281 -1.45 19.88 -26.36
N LEU A 282 -2.46 19.76 -25.50
CA LEU A 282 -3.22 18.52 -25.29
C LEU A 282 -4.38 18.31 -26.27
N GLU A 283 -4.86 19.34 -26.96
CA GLU A 283 -6.00 19.28 -27.90
C GLU A 283 -5.92 18.16 -28.96
N PRO A 284 -4.76 17.82 -29.54
CA PRO A 284 -4.67 16.71 -30.49
C PRO A 284 -5.05 15.35 -29.91
N TRP A 285 -4.87 15.17 -28.58
CA TRP A 285 -5.01 13.90 -27.90
C TRP A 285 -6.27 13.80 -27.05
N PHE A 286 -6.70 14.93 -26.47
CA PHE A 286 -7.81 14.97 -25.52
C PHE A 286 -8.94 15.90 -25.98
N THR A 287 -10.15 15.55 -25.60
CA THR A 287 -11.25 16.50 -25.46
C THR A 287 -11.24 17.06 -24.05
N ALA A 288 -11.56 18.34 -23.86
CA ALA A 288 -11.61 19.00 -22.57
C ALA A 288 -13.03 19.53 -22.32
N GLU A 289 -13.73 18.95 -21.36
CA GLU A 289 -15.00 19.47 -20.86
C GLU A 289 -14.75 20.39 -19.68
N SER A 290 -15.19 21.66 -19.75
CA SER A 290 -15.02 22.64 -18.67
C SER A 290 -16.30 22.76 -17.82
N ILE A 291 -16.11 22.90 -16.51
CA ILE A 291 -17.16 23.15 -15.52
C ILE A 291 -16.79 24.44 -14.82
N GLU A 292 -17.36 25.56 -15.31
CA GLU A 292 -17.05 26.90 -14.84
C GLU A 292 -17.78 27.21 -13.51
N PHE A 293 -17.18 28.09 -12.70
CA PHE A 293 -17.77 28.63 -11.48
C PHE A 293 -17.29 30.05 -11.22
N GLY A 294 -18.14 30.85 -10.57
CA GLY A 294 -17.87 32.27 -10.33
C GLY A 294 -17.42 32.57 -8.92
N ASP A 295 -17.99 31.92 -7.93
CA ASP A 295 -17.78 32.16 -6.52
C ASP A 295 -17.69 30.85 -5.71
N GLU A 296 -17.48 30.93 -4.41
CA GLU A 296 -17.30 29.74 -3.56
C GLU A 296 -18.58 28.89 -3.46
N SER A 297 -19.76 29.50 -3.54
CA SER A 297 -21.05 28.79 -3.52
C SER A 297 -21.24 27.94 -4.78
N THR A 298 -21.00 28.52 -5.94
CA THR A 298 -21.07 27.82 -7.24
C THR A 298 -19.94 26.81 -7.42
N LYS A 299 -18.78 27.03 -6.81
CA LYS A 299 -17.63 26.13 -6.82
C LYS A 299 -17.93 24.79 -6.16
N GLN A 300 -18.60 24.75 -5.01
CA GLN A 300 -18.93 23.48 -4.35
C GLN A 300 -19.84 22.61 -5.25
N LYS A 301 -20.81 23.21 -5.92
CA LYS A 301 -21.66 22.52 -6.89
C LYS A 301 -20.85 22.03 -8.09
N ALA A 302 -20.00 22.90 -8.65
CA ALA A 302 -19.12 22.56 -9.78
C ALA A 302 -18.15 21.44 -9.43
N ARG A 303 -17.59 21.44 -8.21
CA ARG A 303 -16.71 20.38 -7.70
C ARG A 303 -17.44 19.03 -7.63
N GLY A 304 -18.68 19.00 -7.10
CA GLY A 304 -19.48 17.77 -7.08
C GLY A 304 -19.80 17.25 -8.49
N GLU A 305 -20.11 18.14 -9.43
CA GLU A 305 -20.33 17.80 -10.83
C GLU A 305 -19.05 17.28 -11.49
N PHE A 306 -17.91 17.93 -11.26
CA PHE A 306 -16.61 17.53 -11.76
C PHE A 306 -16.22 16.12 -11.33
N LEU A 307 -16.29 15.82 -10.04
CA LEU A 307 -15.95 14.49 -9.52
C LEU A 307 -16.87 13.40 -10.09
N ARG A 308 -18.15 13.68 -10.18
CA ARG A 308 -19.12 12.75 -10.78
C ARG A 308 -18.85 12.49 -12.26
N LYS A 309 -18.52 13.53 -13.07
CA LYS A 309 -18.17 13.38 -14.48
C LYS A 309 -16.87 12.62 -14.66
N LEU A 310 -15.85 12.91 -13.85
CA LEU A 310 -14.58 12.17 -13.86
C LEU A 310 -14.80 10.68 -13.60
N SER A 311 -15.56 10.35 -12.56
CA SER A 311 -15.89 8.96 -12.22
C SER A 311 -16.70 8.27 -13.34
N ALA A 312 -17.71 8.94 -13.91
CA ALA A 312 -18.51 8.40 -15.02
C ALA A 312 -17.69 8.16 -16.29
N ALA A 313 -16.61 8.93 -16.49
CA ALA A 313 -15.71 8.80 -17.62
C ALA A 313 -14.54 7.83 -17.39
N ARG A 314 -14.52 7.05 -16.30
CA ARG A 314 -13.43 6.13 -15.91
C ARG A 314 -12.97 5.25 -17.08
N ARG A 315 -13.90 4.61 -17.79
CA ARG A 315 -13.59 3.72 -18.94
C ARG A 315 -13.16 4.46 -20.22
N LYS A 316 -13.21 5.79 -20.22
CA LYS A 316 -12.82 6.64 -21.35
C LYS A 316 -11.43 7.26 -21.19
N ARG A 317 -10.62 6.74 -20.29
CA ARG A 317 -9.26 7.26 -20.04
C ARG A 317 -9.30 8.74 -19.66
N ALA A 318 -10.05 9.06 -18.62
CA ALA A 318 -10.33 10.43 -18.21
C ALA A 318 -9.40 10.88 -17.07
N ILE A 319 -8.92 12.12 -17.17
CA ILE A 319 -8.09 12.78 -16.18
C ILE A 319 -8.79 14.08 -15.78
N GLY A 320 -9.03 14.25 -14.49
CA GLY A 320 -9.53 15.49 -13.93
C GLY A 320 -8.39 16.51 -13.81
N VAL A 321 -8.66 17.77 -14.13
CA VAL A 321 -7.67 18.85 -14.04
C VAL A 321 -8.25 20.06 -13.36
N TYR A 322 -7.51 20.61 -12.42
CA TYR A 322 -7.81 21.91 -11.81
C TYR A 322 -6.57 22.78 -11.83
N PRO A 323 -6.47 23.76 -12.75
CA PRO A 323 -5.34 24.69 -12.84
C PRO A 323 -5.56 25.94 -11.99
N ALA A 324 -4.50 26.52 -11.48
CA ALA A 324 -4.46 27.92 -11.12
C ALA A 324 -4.54 28.77 -12.38
N VAL A 325 -5.35 29.79 -12.37
CA VAL A 325 -5.55 30.71 -13.51
C VAL A 325 -5.31 32.15 -13.09
N ALA A 326 -4.97 33.00 -14.03
CA ALA A 326 -4.78 34.43 -13.78
C ALA A 326 -6.11 35.08 -13.32
N ALA A 327 -6.02 36.17 -12.55
CA ALA A 327 -7.20 36.82 -11.92
C ALA A 327 -8.30 37.27 -12.90
N LYS A 328 -7.98 37.44 -14.17
CA LYS A 328 -8.94 37.81 -15.24
C LYS A 328 -9.51 36.60 -16.00
N GLU A 329 -9.02 35.41 -15.73
CA GLU A 329 -9.48 34.19 -16.38
C GLU A 329 -10.62 33.54 -15.60
N LYS A 330 -11.51 32.85 -16.30
CA LYS A 330 -12.59 32.11 -15.66
C LYS A 330 -12.03 30.87 -14.96
N ARG A 331 -12.40 30.71 -13.70
CA ARG A 331 -12.08 29.50 -12.94
C ARG A 331 -12.98 28.34 -13.38
N ALA A 332 -12.37 27.20 -13.67
CA ALA A 332 -13.10 25.98 -14.05
C ALA A 332 -12.33 24.72 -13.64
N PHE A 333 -13.07 23.68 -13.40
CA PHE A 333 -12.57 22.31 -13.41
C PHE A 333 -12.65 21.77 -14.85
N TYR A 334 -11.76 20.86 -15.22
CA TYR A 334 -11.73 20.25 -16.54
C TYR A 334 -11.70 18.74 -16.42
N VAL A 335 -12.50 18.05 -17.26
CA VAL A 335 -12.37 16.62 -17.48
C VAL A 335 -11.77 16.44 -18.86
N LEU A 336 -10.50 15.99 -18.88
CA LEU A 336 -9.82 15.58 -20.10
C LEU A 336 -10.20 14.13 -20.39
N THR A 337 -10.68 13.87 -21.60
CA THR A 337 -10.99 12.51 -22.05
C THR A 337 -10.19 12.21 -23.32
N LEU A 338 -9.53 11.07 -23.36
CA LEU A 338 -8.77 10.64 -24.53
C LEU A 338 -9.70 10.56 -25.75
N ARG A 339 -9.28 11.14 -26.88
CA ARG A 339 -10.07 11.09 -28.12
C ARG A 339 -10.13 9.67 -28.66
N GLU A 340 -11.26 9.30 -29.24
CA GLU A 340 -11.41 8.02 -29.94
C GLU A 340 -10.49 7.95 -31.16
N GLY A 341 -9.91 6.78 -31.41
CA GLY A 341 -9.05 6.54 -32.57
C GLY A 341 -7.62 7.12 -32.45
N VAL A 342 -7.24 7.68 -31.32
CA VAL A 342 -5.87 8.14 -31.09
C VAL A 342 -4.89 6.98 -31.09
N ASP A 343 -3.85 7.09 -31.89
CA ASP A 343 -2.70 6.17 -31.83
C ASP A 343 -1.80 6.51 -30.63
N LEU A 344 -2.04 5.81 -29.51
CA LEU A 344 -1.27 5.99 -28.28
C LEU A 344 0.23 5.68 -28.44
N SER A 345 0.63 4.93 -29.47
CA SER A 345 2.05 4.65 -29.70
C SER A 345 2.83 5.91 -30.08
N ARG A 346 2.17 6.91 -30.64
CA ARG A 346 2.75 8.21 -30.99
C ARG A 346 2.89 9.16 -29.80
N LEU A 347 1.95 9.06 -28.83
CA LEU A 347 1.99 9.84 -27.60
C LEU A 347 2.89 9.19 -26.55
N LEU A 348 2.84 7.86 -26.45
CA LEU A 348 3.50 7.04 -25.42
C LEU A 348 4.53 6.10 -26.07
N HIS A 349 5.45 6.66 -26.86
CA HIS A 349 6.37 5.91 -27.73
C HIS A 349 7.39 5.06 -26.95
N ASN A 350 7.77 5.47 -25.74
CA ASN A 350 8.75 4.76 -24.87
C ASN A 350 8.10 3.78 -23.89
N VAL A 351 6.81 3.46 -24.05
CA VAL A 351 6.04 2.70 -23.08
C VAL A 351 5.54 1.40 -23.72
N SER A 352 5.53 0.30 -22.97
CA SER A 352 5.02 -0.98 -23.46
C SER A 352 3.52 -0.91 -23.82
N PRO A 353 3.02 -1.78 -24.69
CA PRO A 353 1.60 -1.84 -25.01
C PRO A 353 0.71 -2.01 -23.77
N LEU A 354 1.15 -2.79 -22.78
CA LEU A 354 0.39 -2.99 -21.54
C LEU A 354 0.35 -1.74 -20.67
N GLN A 355 1.49 -1.08 -20.50
CA GLN A 355 1.56 0.16 -19.72
C GLN A 355 0.78 1.32 -20.36
N ARG A 356 0.65 1.35 -21.70
CA ARG A 356 -0.16 2.35 -22.39
C ARG A 356 -1.64 2.31 -22.00
N GLU A 357 -2.12 1.20 -21.45
CA GLU A 357 -3.50 1.05 -20.96
C GLU A 357 -3.75 1.75 -19.62
N LEU A 358 -2.71 2.19 -18.92
CA LEU A 358 -2.82 2.80 -17.58
C LEU A 358 -3.02 4.31 -17.64
N ASP A 359 -4.03 4.83 -16.93
CA ASP A 359 -4.29 6.28 -16.83
C ASP A 359 -3.15 7.04 -16.18
N VAL A 360 -2.47 6.42 -15.23
CA VAL A 360 -1.30 7.02 -14.58
C VAL A 360 -0.12 7.18 -15.55
N VAL A 361 0.07 6.25 -16.48
CA VAL A 361 1.09 6.34 -17.53
C VAL A 361 0.70 7.42 -18.53
N LEU A 362 -0.57 7.45 -18.93
CA LEU A 362 -1.11 8.51 -19.80
C LEU A 362 -0.88 9.90 -19.19
N LEU A 363 -1.07 10.05 -17.87
CA LEU A 363 -0.77 11.31 -17.19
C LEU A 363 0.73 11.63 -17.19
N HIS A 364 1.58 10.71 -16.76
CA HIS A 364 3.01 10.97 -16.61
C HIS A 364 3.71 11.20 -17.95
N GLU A 365 3.58 10.25 -18.87
CA GLU A 365 4.29 10.25 -20.16
C GLU A 365 3.59 11.09 -21.24
N GLY A 366 2.26 11.24 -21.13
CA GLY A 366 1.47 11.96 -22.14
C GLY A 366 1.18 13.41 -21.78
N ILE A 367 1.24 13.80 -20.50
CA ILE A 367 0.88 15.16 -20.06
C ILE A 367 2.01 15.80 -19.27
N LEU A 368 2.50 15.18 -18.18
CA LEU A 368 3.45 15.81 -17.25
C LEU A 368 4.80 16.03 -17.90
N GLU A 369 5.35 15.04 -18.57
CA GLU A 369 6.68 15.17 -19.20
C GLU A 369 6.64 16.09 -20.43
N PRO A 370 5.81 15.87 -21.46
CA PRO A 370 5.83 16.71 -22.65
C PRO A 370 5.22 18.11 -22.44
N GLY A 371 4.22 18.23 -21.55
CA GLY A 371 3.51 19.49 -21.34
C GLY A 371 4.07 20.37 -20.23
N LEU A 372 4.71 19.78 -19.21
CA LEU A 372 5.21 20.51 -18.03
C LEU A 372 6.70 20.30 -17.77
N GLY A 373 7.40 19.47 -18.56
CA GLY A 373 8.81 19.17 -18.36
C GLY A 373 9.11 18.36 -17.09
N ILE A 374 8.10 17.68 -16.51
CA ILE A 374 8.25 16.88 -15.29
C ILE A 374 8.75 15.49 -15.69
N THR A 375 10.08 15.34 -15.71
CA THR A 375 10.76 14.11 -16.11
C THR A 375 10.68 13.02 -15.02
N PRO A 376 10.93 11.74 -15.37
CA PRO A 376 11.02 10.65 -14.38
C PRO A 376 12.02 10.92 -13.25
N GLN A 377 13.12 11.67 -13.52
CA GLN A 377 14.08 12.08 -12.50
C GLN A 377 13.48 13.08 -11.52
N SER A 378 12.74 14.09 -12.01
CA SER A 378 12.07 15.06 -11.14
C SER A 378 10.93 14.44 -10.34
N VAL A 379 10.23 13.46 -10.89
CA VAL A 379 9.23 12.66 -10.19
C VAL A 379 9.87 11.90 -9.03
N LYS A 380 10.99 11.20 -9.27
CA LYS A 380 11.72 10.45 -8.25
C LYS A 380 12.28 11.34 -7.14
N ALA A 381 12.66 12.57 -7.47
CA ALA A 381 13.16 13.55 -6.52
C ALA A 381 12.03 14.32 -5.79
N GLU A 382 10.76 14.08 -6.17
CA GLU A 382 9.57 14.83 -5.68
C GLU A 382 9.76 16.35 -5.77
N ALA A 383 10.46 16.81 -6.82
CA ALA A 383 10.86 18.21 -6.95
C ALA A 383 9.68 19.15 -7.22
N ASN A 384 8.77 18.71 -8.11
CA ASN A 384 7.61 19.49 -8.55
C ASN A 384 6.28 18.78 -8.32
N LEU A 385 6.30 17.51 -7.91
CA LEU A 385 5.14 16.65 -7.82
C LEU A 385 4.96 16.16 -6.39
N SER A 386 3.76 16.30 -5.85
CA SER A 386 3.31 15.67 -4.63
C SER A 386 2.09 14.78 -4.88
N TYR A 387 1.79 13.92 -3.94
CA TYR A 387 0.76 12.89 -4.06
C TYR A 387 -0.31 13.07 -3.00
N GLU A 388 -1.56 13.16 -3.43
CA GLU A 388 -2.71 13.31 -2.56
C GLU A 388 -3.71 12.17 -2.77
N ARG A 389 -4.22 11.62 -1.69
CA ARG A 389 -5.26 10.60 -1.73
C ARG A 389 -6.64 11.22 -1.87
N GLU A 390 -6.86 12.31 -1.13
CA GLU A 390 -8.15 12.99 -1.07
C GLU A 390 -8.25 14.02 -2.20
N ALA A 391 -9.23 13.84 -3.09
CA ALA A 391 -9.48 14.79 -4.18
C ALA A 391 -9.67 16.23 -3.65
N GLY A 392 -10.28 16.35 -2.46
CA GLY A 392 -10.42 17.62 -1.77
C GLY A 392 -9.11 18.31 -1.50
N ALA A 393 -8.19 17.63 -0.85
CA ALA A 393 -6.89 18.19 -0.50
C ALA A 393 -6.10 18.60 -1.75
N ALA A 394 -6.19 17.81 -2.83
CA ALA A 394 -5.54 18.14 -4.10
C ALA A 394 -6.09 19.44 -4.71
N LEU A 395 -7.41 19.64 -4.68
CA LEU A 395 -8.05 20.87 -5.19
C LEU A 395 -7.76 22.07 -4.28
N ASP A 396 -7.81 21.90 -2.96
CA ASP A 396 -7.57 22.93 -1.97
C ASP A 396 -6.10 23.44 -2.01
N ALA A 397 -5.15 22.59 -2.40
CA ALA A 397 -3.76 23.00 -2.63
C ALA A 397 -3.63 24.03 -3.77
N VAL A 398 -4.44 23.92 -4.82
CA VAL A 398 -4.49 24.92 -5.90
C VAL A 398 -5.18 26.20 -5.42
N ASP A 399 -6.27 26.09 -4.69
CA ASP A 399 -7.02 27.23 -4.16
C ASP A 399 -6.19 28.08 -3.20
N SER A 400 -5.39 27.45 -2.36
CA SER A 400 -4.50 28.14 -1.41
C SER A 400 -3.26 28.75 -2.08
N GLY A 401 -3.02 28.48 -3.36
CA GLY A 401 -1.81 28.89 -4.07
C GLY A 401 -0.57 28.03 -3.73
N ALA A 402 -0.73 26.96 -2.97
CA ALA A 402 0.34 26.01 -2.67
C ALA A 402 0.73 25.18 -3.91
N ALA A 403 -0.17 25.05 -4.88
CA ALA A 403 0.05 24.35 -6.13
C ALA A 403 -0.40 25.16 -7.34
N GLN A 404 0.17 24.86 -8.50
CA GLN A 404 -0.18 25.49 -9.77
C GLN A 404 -1.23 24.70 -10.54
N ILE A 405 -1.27 23.38 -10.37
CA ILE A 405 -2.25 22.51 -11.01
C ILE A 405 -2.40 21.20 -10.25
N ALA A 406 -3.62 20.70 -10.17
CA ALA A 406 -3.94 19.38 -9.66
C ALA A 406 -4.49 18.48 -10.79
N PHE A 407 -3.99 17.25 -10.85
CA PHE A 407 -4.50 16.19 -11.72
C PHE A 407 -5.15 15.11 -10.89
N LEU A 408 -6.44 14.86 -11.14
CA LEU A 408 -7.20 13.83 -10.47
C LEU A 408 -7.30 12.60 -11.37
N LEU A 409 -6.96 11.44 -10.81
CA LEU A 409 -7.07 10.16 -11.50
C LEU A 409 -8.23 9.35 -10.93
N ASN A 410 -8.82 8.51 -11.78
CA ASN A 410 -9.61 7.37 -11.32
C ASN A 410 -8.69 6.29 -10.74
N PRO A 411 -9.16 5.45 -9.80
CA PRO A 411 -8.38 4.32 -9.32
C PRO A 411 -8.15 3.31 -10.45
N CYS A 412 -6.97 2.68 -10.48
CA CYS A 412 -6.75 1.54 -11.36
C CYS A 412 -7.53 0.31 -10.91
N ASP A 413 -7.78 -0.61 -11.84
CA ASP A 413 -8.42 -1.88 -11.53
C ASP A 413 -7.40 -2.90 -11.03
N VAL A 414 -7.84 -3.84 -10.17
CA VAL A 414 -6.98 -4.90 -9.64
C VAL A 414 -6.43 -5.78 -10.77
N GLU A 415 -7.25 -6.03 -11.79
CA GLU A 415 -6.89 -6.79 -12.98
C GLU A 415 -5.75 -6.14 -13.76
N GLU A 416 -5.70 -4.81 -13.85
CA GLU A 416 -4.61 -4.06 -14.47
C GLU A 416 -3.29 -4.28 -13.71
N VAL A 417 -3.34 -4.20 -12.37
CA VAL A 417 -2.18 -4.45 -11.51
C VAL A 417 -1.66 -5.87 -11.69
N VAL A 418 -2.54 -6.87 -11.69
CA VAL A 418 -2.18 -8.28 -11.88
C VAL A 418 -1.59 -8.51 -13.27
N LYS A 419 -2.21 -7.94 -14.32
CA LYS A 419 -1.77 -8.06 -15.72
C LYS A 419 -0.36 -7.50 -15.91
N ILE A 420 -0.09 -6.30 -15.42
CA ILE A 420 1.24 -5.67 -15.50
C ILE A 420 2.28 -6.47 -14.72
N ALA A 421 1.99 -6.82 -13.46
CA ALA A 421 2.92 -7.54 -12.61
C ALA A 421 3.29 -8.93 -13.18
N THR A 422 2.29 -9.70 -13.65
CA THR A 422 2.52 -11.05 -14.18
C THR A 422 3.20 -11.06 -15.55
N ALA A 423 3.15 -9.95 -16.28
CA ALA A 423 3.96 -9.72 -17.48
C ALA A 423 5.43 -9.37 -17.15
N GLY A 424 5.79 -9.24 -15.87
CA GLY A 424 7.13 -8.83 -15.43
C GLY A 424 7.41 -7.34 -15.57
N GLU A 425 6.35 -6.55 -15.80
CA GLU A 425 6.41 -5.10 -15.91
C GLU A 425 6.06 -4.42 -14.58
N VAL A 426 6.31 -3.11 -14.50
CA VAL A 426 6.02 -2.31 -13.31
C VAL A 426 5.25 -1.06 -13.69
N MET A 427 4.46 -0.57 -12.75
CA MET A 427 3.72 0.69 -12.86
C MET A 427 4.58 1.86 -12.36
N PRO A 428 4.30 3.10 -12.75
CA PRO A 428 4.89 4.29 -12.13
C PRO A 428 4.68 4.28 -10.61
N GLN A 429 5.56 4.96 -9.88
CA GLN A 429 5.43 5.07 -8.41
C GLN A 429 4.08 5.68 -8.00
N LYS A 430 3.55 5.21 -6.87
CA LYS A 430 2.26 5.69 -6.32
C LYS A 430 1.09 5.51 -7.30
N SER A 431 1.10 4.45 -8.10
CA SER A 431 -0.01 4.09 -8.99
C SER A 431 -1.15 3.41 -8.25
N THR A 432 -0.85 2.75 -7.14
CA THR A 432 -1.82 1.98 -6.35
C THR A 432 -1.83 2.42 -4.90
N ASP A 433 -2.99 2.53 -4.30
CA ASP A 433 -3.18 2.68 -2.86
C ASP A 433 -4.22 1.68 -2.38
N PHE A 434 -3.78 0.46 -2.11
CA PHE A 434 -4.64 -0.58 -1.56
C PHE A 434 -5.15 -0.18 -0.17
N TYR A 435 -6.47 -0.07 -0.04
CA TYR A 435 -7.16 0.39 1.17
C TYR A 435 -8.07 -0.71 1.74
N PRO A 436 -8.21 -0.79 3.06
CA PRO A 436 -7.39 -0.14 4.09
C PRO A 436 -5.99 -0.76 4.18
N LYS A 437 -5.06 -0.09 4.89
CA LYS A 437 -3.74 -0.68 5.14
C LYS A 437 -3.84 -1.83 6.14
N LEU A 438 -2.86 -2.73 6.10
CA LEU A 438 -2.74 -3.81 7.08
C LEU A 438 -2.03 -3.25 8.32
N LEU A 439 -2.59 -3.49 9.51
CA LEU A 439 -1.98 -3.02 10.76
C LEU A 439 -0.69 -3.77 11.06
N SER A 440 0.32 -3.03 11.56
CA SER A 440 1.50 -3.62 12.17
C SER A 440 1.19 -4.08 13.60
N GLY A 441 1.74 -5.22 13.98
CA GLY A 441 1.64 -5.79 15.34
C GLY A 441 0.41 -6.65 15.60
N ILE A 442 -0.56 -6.76 14.68
CA ILE A 442 -1.70 -7.67 14.87
C ILE A 442 -1.27 -9.14 14.96
N THR A 443 -0.23 -9.49 14.23
CA THR A 443 0.65 -10.64 14.39
C THR A 443 2.09 -10.18 14.17
N MET A 444 3.05 -10.85 14.76
CA MET A 444 4.47 -10.63 14.54
C MET A 444 5.17 -11.97 14.30
N TYR A 445 6.20 -11.97 13.47
CA TYR A 445 6.88 -13.18 13.02
C TYR A 445 8.36 -13.12 13.35
N SER A 446 8.84 -14.12 14.11
CA SER A 446 10.27 -14.23 14.41
C SER A 446 11.02 -14.82 13.23
N VAL A 447 12.11 -14.16 12.84
CA VAL A 447 13.10 -14.69 11.86
C VAL A 447 14.30 -15.32 12.55
N ASP A 448 14.27 -15.43 13.88
CA ASP A 448 15.29 -16.04 14.72
C ASP A 448 15.15 -17.57 14.68
N PRO A 449 16.17 -18.32 14.23
CA PRO A 449 16.14 -19.77 14.24
C PRO A 449 15.97 -20.43 15.62
N GLU A 450 16.32 -19.70 16.68
CA GLU A 450 16.19 -20.17 18.07
C GLU A 450 14.78 -19.93 18.63
N ARG A 451 13.96 -19.15 17.92
CA ARG A 451 12.56 -18.82 18.29
C ARG A 451 11.62 -18.93 17.09
N PRO A 452 11.55 -20.10 16.43
CA PRO A 452 10.78 -20.28 15.20
C PRO A 452 9.26 -20.17 15.40
#